data_8145247990b71fb9141351d2c1134faf
#
_entry.id   8145247990b71fb9141351d2c1134faf
#
_cell.length_a   1.000
_cell.length_b   1.000
_cell.length_c   1.000
_cell.angle_alpha   90.00
_cell.angle_beta   90.00
_cell.angle_gamma   90.00
#
_symmetry.space_group_name_H-M   'P 1'
#
loop_
_entity.id
_entity.type
_entity.pdbx_description
1 polymer ?
#
loop_
_entity_poly.entity_id
_entity_poly.type
_entity_poly.pdbx_seq_one_letter_code
_entity_poly.pdbx_strand_id
1 'polypeptide(L)'
;RVLERVAPPQLALVNLATAEDRLELFLRNLLGMAKYAITRRGGELHVPAVAAGLGQRELAVRRGLAWLELFGRLQVVSWQTGDRVRLAPAMEAVEAVEAVKAVDRSLSTDGAAQETTRTIAQAELQALLAEAAAFRAFCRRAPIEAWMGERPG
;
A
#
# COMPACT_ATOMS: atom_id res chain seq x y z
N ARG A 1 7.11 25.28 8.42
CA ARG A 1 6.62 25.45 9.81
C ARG A 1 7.11 24.34 10.75
N VAL A 2 7.21 23.09 10.31
CA VAL A 2 7.78 22.01 11.14
C VAL A 2 9.30 22.22 11.33
N LEU A 3 10.01 22.60 10.26
CA LEU A 3 11.45 22.85 10.31
C LEU A 3 11.81 24.09 11.14
N GLU A 4 10.96 25.13 11.16
CA GLU A 4 11.15 26.31 12.02
C GLU A 4 11.04 25.98 13.52
N ARG A 5 10.17 25.02 13.89
CA ARG A 5 10.01 24.58 15.27
C ARG A 5 11.14 23.70 15.79
N VAL A 6 11.72 22.92 14.93
CA VAL A 6 12.76 21.94 15.33
C VAL A 6 14.16 22.50 15.10
N ALA A 7 14.30 23.48 14.17
CA ALA A 7 15.59 24.12 13.80
C ALA A 7 16.77 23.12 13.80
N PRO A 8 16.69 21.99 13.05
CA PRO A 8 17.73 20.98 13.09
C PRO A 8 19.03 21.59 12.57
N PRO A 9 20.18 21.33 13.22
CA PRO A 9 21.47 21.87 12.81
C PRO A 9 21.91 21.40 11.43
N GLN A 10 21.38 20.27 10.98
CA GLN A 10 21.59 19.71 9.65
C GLN A 10 20.34 18.97 9.19
N LEU A 11 19.93 19.20 7.94
CA LEU A 11 18.89 18.44 7.27
C LEU A 11 19.53 17.59 6.18
N ALA A 12 19.60 16.28 6.38
CA ALA A 12 20.04 15.35 5.36
C ALA A 12 18.82 14.84 4.60
N LEU A 13 18.63 15.26 3.35
CA LEU A 13 17.68 14.67 2.43
C LEU A 13 18.31 13.41 1.83
N VAL A 14 18.03 12.26 2.41
CA VAL A 14 18.48 10.97 1.87
C VAL A 14 17.73 10.69 0.55
N ASN A 15 18.42 10.04 -0.38
CA ASN A 15 17.91 9.70 -1.71
C ASN A 15 16.48 9.11 -1.65
N LEU A 16 15.52 9.86 -2.18
CA LEU A 16 14.10 9.51 -2.19
C LEU A 16 13.69 8.64 -3.39
N ALA A 17 14.67 8.17 -4.19
CA ALA A 17 14.37 7.21 -5.25
C ALA A 17 14.20 5.82 -4.64
N THR A 18 12.96 5.37 -4.54
CA THR A 18 12.66 4.03 -4.07
C THR A 18 12.35 3.12 -5.25
N ALA A 19 12.84 1.88 -5.20
CA ALA A 19 12.48 0.86 -6.18
C ALA A 19 10.97 0.48 -6.07
N GLU A 20 10.34 0.85 -4.96
CA GLU A 20 8.93 0.62 -4.64
C GLU A 20 7.95 1.41 -5.51
N ASP A 21 8.44 2.30 -6.38
CA ASP A 21 7.60 2.98 -7.38
C ASP A 21 7.09 2.02 -8.47
N ARG A 22 7.68 0.83 -8.57
CA ARG A 22 7.20 -0.24 -9.46
C ARG A 22 6.14 -1.07 -8.73
N LEU A 23 5.00 -1.23 -9.37
CA LEU A 23 3.86 -1.97 -8.80
C LEU A 23 4.25 -3.34 -8.23
N GLU A 24 5.02 -4.11 -8.99
CA GLU A 24 5.45 -5.46 -8.57
C GLU A 24 6.32 -5.45 -7.32
N LEU A 25 7.28 -4.53 -7.23
CA LEU A 25 8.17 -4.37 -6.09
C LEU A 25 7.39 -3.88 -4.87
N PHE A 26 6.53 -2.90 -5.05
CA PHE A 26 5.65 -2.41 -4.00
C PHE A 26 4.80 -3.54 -3.43
N LEU A 27 4.08 -4.29 -4.28
CA LEU A 27 3.22 -5.39 -3.84
C LEU A 27 4.01 -6.52 -3.18
N ARG A 28 5.19 -6.87 -3.70
CA ARG A 28 6.06 -7.87 -3.10
C ARG A 28 6.51 -7.47 -1.70
N ASN A 29 6.95 -6.23 -1.52
CA ASN A 29 7.41 -5.72 -0.24
C ASN A 29 6.25 -5.61 0.76
N LEU A 30 5.10 -5.09 0.31
CA LEU A 30 3.87 -5.03 1.10
C LEU A 30 3.42 -6.42 1.56
N LEU A 31 3.42 -7.40 0.66
CA LEU A 31 3.09 -8.79 0.99
C LEU A 31 4.09 -9.38 2.00
N GLY A 32 5.38 -9.08 1.86
CA GLY A 32 6.40 -9.49 2.83
C GLY A 32 6.12 -8.95 4.23
N MET A 33 5.79 -7.65 4.34
CA MET A 33 5.43 -7.03 5.61
C MET A 33 4.12 -7.61 6.19
N ALA A 34 3.13 -7.86 5.34
CA ALA A 34 1.87 -8.49 5.75
C ALA A 34 2.09 -9.91 6.27
N LYS A 35 2.86 -10.73 5.58
CA LYS A 35 3.24 -12.08 6.03
C LYS A 35 3.98 -12.05 7.36
N TYR A 36 4.91 -11.12 7.54
CA TYR A 36 5.59 -10.94 8.81
C TYR A 36 4.62 -10.57 9.94
N ALA A 37 3.67 -9.65 9.68
CA ALA A 37 2.64 -9.29 10.65
C ALA A 37 1.78 -10.50 11.02
N ILE A 38 1.35 -11.29 10.04
CA ILE A 38 0.54 -12.50 10.27
C ILE A 38 1.31 -13.51 11.14
N THR A 39 2.58 -13.78 10.82
CA THR A 39 3.35 -14.83 11.50
C THR A 39 3.94 -14.42 12.84
N ARG A 40 4.22 -13.13 13.05
CA ARG A 40 4.97 -12.64 14.22
C ARG A 40 4.20 -11.66 15.11
N ARG A 41 3.11 -11.06 14.61
CA ARG A 41 2.35 -10.02 15.30
C ARG A 41 0.84 -10.31 15.38
N GLY A 42 0.43 -11.57 15.30
CA GLY A 42 -0.98 -11.95 15.35
C GLY A 42 -1.84 -11.32 14.25
N GLY A 43 -1.24 -10.95 13.13
CA GLY A 43 -1.90 -10.34 11.99
C GLY A 43 -2.04 -8.82 12.08
N GLU A 44 -1.60 -8.17 13.15
CA GLU A 44 -1.73 -6.71 13.27
C GLU A 44 -0.66 -5.97 12.46
N LEU A 45 -1.12 -5.04 11.61
CA LEU A 45 -0.27 -4.21 10.77
C LEU A 45 -0.70 -2.74 10.94
N HIS A 46 0.28 -1.86 11.20
CA HIS A 46 0.07 -0.42 11.34
C HIS A 46 0.36 0.27 10.00
N VAL A 47 -0.68 0.76 9.34
CA VAL A 47 -0.62 1.30 7.97
C VAL A 47 0.36 2.48 7.85
N PRO A 48 0.36 3.48 8.75
CA PRO A 48 1.34 4.58 8.68
C PRO A 48 2.79 4.11 8.75
N ALA A 49 3.09 3.14 9.61
CA ALA A 49 4.45 2.60 9.73
C ALA A 49 4.89 1.86 8.46
N VAL A 50 3.99 1.11 7.85
CA VAL A 50 4.24 0.43 6.56
C VAL A 50 4.41 1.45 5.44
N ALA A 51 3.56 2.48 5.40
CA ALA A 51 3.65 3.55 4.42
C ALA A 51 5.00 4.28 4.51
N ALA A 52 5.44 4.62 5.74
CA ALA A 52 6.75 5.21 5.97
C ALA A 52 7.89 4.29 5.54
N GLY A 53 7.82 3.00 5.89
CA GLY A 53 8.83 2.00 5.52
C GLY A 53 8.95 1.76 4.01
N LEU A 54 7.85 1.88 3.28
CA LEU A 54 7.80 1.76 1.82
C LEU A 54 8.01 3.10 1.09
N GLY A 55 8.11 4.22 1.82
CA GLY A 55 8.17 5.55 1.23
C GLY A 55 6.93 5.89 0.39
N GLN A 56 5.77 5.36 0.78
CA GLN A 56 4.51 5.52 0.06
C GLN A 56 3.44 6.19 0.92
N ARG A 57 2.35 6.63 0.29
CA ARG A 57 1.18 7.17 1.00
C ARG A 57 0.38 6.04 1.64
N GLU A 58 -0.27 6.31 2.75
CA GLU A 58 -1.15 5.34 3.42
C GLU A 58 -2.25 4.82 2.50
N LEU A 59 -2.78 5.68 1.64
CA LEU A 59 -3.79 5.29 0.66
C LEU A 59 -3.25 4.22 -0.30
N ALA A 60 -1.99 4.32 -0.74
CA ALA A 60 -1.37 3.30 -1.58
C ALA A 60 -1.24 1.96 -0.84
N VAL A 61 -0.89 1.98 0.45
CA VAL A 61 -0.84 0.78 1.29
C VAL A 61 -2.22 0.15 1.43
N ARG A 62 -3.26 0.95 1.72
CA ARG A 62 -4.64 0.46 1.82
C ARG A 62 -5.13 -0.18 0.52
N ARG A 63 -4.90 0.47 -0.62
CA ARG A 63 -5.25 -0.06 -1.95
C ARG A 63 -4.43 -1.31 -2.30
N GLY A 64 -3.15 -1.34 -1.92
CA GLY A 64 -2.29 -2.52 -2.09
C GLY A 64 -2.77 -3.72 -1.29
N LEU A 65 -3.22 -3.53 -0.04
CA LEU A 65 -3.80 -4.60 0.77
C LEU A 65 -5.11 -5.12 0.15
N ALA A 66 -6.00 -4.23 -0.29
CA ALA A 66 -7.23 -4.60 -0.99
C ALA A 66 -6.93 -5.37 -2.30
N TRP A 67 -5.91 -4.95 -3.04
CA TRP A 67 -5.45 -5.68 -4.23
C TRP A 67 -4.94 -7.08 -3.88
N LEU A 68 -4.11 -7.22 -2.85
CA LEU A 68 -3.59 -8.52 -2.41
C LEU A 68 -4.71 -9.46 -1.93
N GLU A 69 -5.75 -8.92 -1.28
CA GLU A 69 -6.94 -9.67 -0.89
C GLU A 69 -7.74 -10.13 -2.12
N LEU A 70 -7.98 -9.24 -3.09
CA LEU A 70 -8.67 -9.55 -4.34
C LEU A 70 -7.99 -10.67 -5.15
N PHE A 71 -6.67 -10.77 -5.02
CA PHE A 71 -5.88 -11.84 -5.65
C PHE A 71 -5.64 -13.05 -4.73
N GLY A 72 -6.35 -13.13 -3.60
CA GLY A 72 -6.28 -14.27 -2.68
C GLY A 72 -4.90 -14.48 -2.07
N ARG A 73 -4.12 -13.42 -1.84
CA ARG A 73 -2.78 -13.51 -1.24
C ARG A 73 -2.80 -13.35 0.27
N LEU A 74 -3.82 -12.71 0.79
CA LEU A 74 -4.11 -12.51 2.20
C LEU A 74 -5.60 -12.23 2.37
N GLN A 75 -6.07 -12.18 3.61
CA GLN A 75 -7.43 -11.76 3.98
C GLN A 75 -7.35 -10.56 4.92
N VAL A 76 -8.14 -9.52 4.65
CA VAL A 76 -8.35 -8.39 5.57
C VAL A 76 -9.48 -8.73 6.50
N VAL A 77 -9.17 -9.05 7.76
CA VAL A 77 -10.17 -9.46 8.76
C VAL A 77 -10.96 -8.26 9.26
N SER A 78 -10.28 -7.18 9.60
CA SER A 78 -10.92 -5.96 10.10
C SER A 78 -10.00 -4.76 10.05
N TRP A 79 -10.59 -3.59 9.87
CA TRP A 79 -9.95 -2.31 10.08
C TRP A 79 -10.24 -1.82 11.49
N GLN A 80 -9.19 -1.45 12.22
CA GLN A 80 -9.29 -1.00 13.60
C GLN A 80 -9.03 0.51 13.69
N THR A 81 -9.42 1.09 14.82
CA THR A 81 -9.14 2.49 15.14
C THR A 81 -7.64 2.75 15.17
N GLY A 82 -7.19 3.95 14.72
CA GLY A 82 -5.77 4.32 14.71
C GLY A 82 -4.98 3.70 13.55
N ASP A 83 -5.62 3.52 12.39
CA ASP A 83 -5.00 3.07 11.14
C ASP A 83 -4.30 1.70 11.24
N ARG A 84 -4.83 0.84 12.09
CA ARG A 84 -4.43 -0.56 12.18
C ARG A 84 -5.35 -1.44 11.36
N VAL A 85 -4.78 -2.48 10.79
CA VAL A 85 -5.52 -3.52 10.07
C VAL A 85 -5.12 -4.87 10.62
N ARG A 86 -6.11 -5.75 10.78
CA ARG A 86 -5.89 -7.15 11.13
C ARG A 86 -5.96 -7.99 9.87
N LEU A 87 -4.90 -8.75 9.64
CA LEU A 87 -4.73 -9.61 8.48
C LEU A 87 -4.72 -11.07 8.91
N ALA A 88 -5.20 -11.94 8.04
CA ALA A 88 -5.06 -13.39 8.14
C ALA A 88 -4.38 -13.94 6.87
N PRO A 89 -3.78 -15.14 6.93
CA PRO A 89 -3.39 -15.83 5.72
C PRO A 89 -4.62 -16.00 4.82
N ALA A 90 -4.41 -15.93 3.50
CA ALA A 90 -5.45 -16.39 2.61
C ALA A 90 -5.77 -17.83 3.02
N MET A 91 -7.02 -18.11 3.31
CA MET A 91 -7.44 -19.49 3.52
C MET A 91 -7.07 -20.25 2.27
N GLU A 92 -6.11 -21.14 2.37
CA GLU A 92 -5.81 -22.05 1.27
C GLU A 92 -7.12 -22.73 0.89
N ALA A 93 -7.43 -22.68 -0.39
CA ALA A 93 -8.66 -23.16 -0.99
C ALA A 93 -8.85 -24.71 -0.87
N VAL A 94 -8.44 -25.33 0.23
CA VAL A 94 -8.60 -26.76 0.47
C VAL A 94 -10.03 -27.04 0.98
N GLU A 95 -10.65 -26.12 1.74
CA GLU A 95 -12.05 -26.31 2.14
C GLU A 95 -13.06 -25.62 1.19
N ALA A 96 -12.62 -24.54 0.49
CA ALA A 96 -13.48 -23.85 -0.48
C ALA A 96 -13.69 -24.68 -1.78
N VAL A 97 -12.79 -25.59 -2.11
CA VAL A 97 -12.91 -26.42 -3.34
C VAL A 97 -14.07 -27.42 -3.23
N GLU A 98 -14.41 -27.90 -2.05
CA GLU A 98 -15.60 -28.78 -1.91
C GLU A 98 -16.91 -28.00 -1.89
N ALA A 99 -16.91 -26.80 -1.29
CA ALA A 99 -18.11 -25.93 -1.30
C ALA A 99 -18.37 -25.29 -2.67
N VAL A 100 -17.31 -24.94 -3.42
CA VAL A 100 -17.41 -24.34 -4.78
C VAL A 100 -17.81 -25.35 -5.85
N LYS A 101 -17.46 -26.63 -5.71
CA LYS A 101 -17.93 -27.68 -6.63
C LYS A 101 -19.46 -27.86 -6.63
N ALA A 102 -20.13 -27.43 -5.58
CA ALA A 102 -21.59 -27.48 -5.48
C ALA A 102 -22.29 -26.27 -6.11
N VAL A 103 -21.58 -25.15 -6.29
CA VAL A 103 -22.13 -23.85 -6.78
C VAL A 103 -21.76 -23.59 -8.26
N ASP A 104 -20.77 -24.29 -8.83
CA ASP A 104 -20.16 -24.01 -10.14
C ASP A 104 -21.03 -24.40 -11.37
N ARG A 105 -22.31 -24.52 -11.23
CA ARG A 105 -23.22 -24.71 -12.39
C ARG A 105 -24.09 -23.50 -12.77
N SER A 106 -23.96 -22.36 -12.11
CA SER A 106 -24.88 -21.24 -12.37
C SER A 106 -24.24 -19.87 -12.61
N LEU A 107 -22.91 -19.69 -12.65
CA LEU A 107 -22.29 -18.36 -12.68
C LEU A 107 -21.23 -18.17 -13.77
N SER A 108 -21.62 -18.31 -15.02
CA SER A 108 -20.77 -17.92 -16.18
C SER A 108 -20.66 -16.41 -16.40
N THR A 109 -21.30 -15.57 -15.57
CA THR A 109 -21.31 -14.11 -15.75
C THR A 109 -20.33 -13.37 -14.82
N ASP A 110 -19.77 -14.04 -13.83
CA ASP A 110 -18.97 -13.40 -12.77
C ASP A 110 -17.50 -13.17 -13.14
N GLY A 111 -16.97 -13.92 -14.09
CA GLY A 111 -15.55 -13.83 -14.48
C GLY A 111 -15.17 -12.50 -15.12
N ALA A 112 -16.03 -11.94 -15.97
CA ALA A 112 -15.78 -10.67 -16.66
C ALA A 112 -15.86 -9.49 -15.70
N ALA A 113 -16.78 -9.51 -14.73
CA ALA A 113 -16.90 -8.47 -13.70
C ALA A 113 -15.69 -8.48 -12.74
N GLN A 114 -15.19 -9.65 -12.35
CA GLN A 114 -13.99 -9.78 -11.53
C GLN A 114 -12.75 -9.30 -12.26
N GLU A 115 -12.58 -9.63 -13.55
CA GLU A 115 -11.45 -9.18 -14.35
C GLU A 115 -11.46 -7.66 -14.53
N THR A 116 -12.62 -7.06 -14.76
CA THR A 116 -12.78 -5.61 -14.81
C THR A 116 -12.39 -4.96 -13.48
N THR A 117 -12.85 -5.51 -12.36
CA THR A 117 -12.50 -5.02 -11.02
C THR A 117 -11.00 -5.10 -10.75
N ARG A 118 -10.35 -6.18 -11.16
CA ARG A 118 -8.89 -6.35 -11.04
C ARG A 118 -8.13 -5.32 -11.85
N THR A 119 -8.54 -5.09 -13.07
CA THR A 119 -7.93 -4.11 -13.98
C THR A 119 -8.05 -2.69 -13.43
N ILE A 120 -9.22 -2.31 -12.91
CA ILE A 120 -9.45 -1.00 -12.29
C ILE A 120 -8.58 -0.84 -11.04
N ALA A 121 -8.57 -1.82 -10.15
CA ALA A 121 -7.76 -1.79 -8.93
C ALA A 121 -6.26 -1.67 -9.23
N GLN A 122 -5.80 -2.33 -10.27
CA GLN A 122 -4.41 -2.23 -10.73
C GLN A 122 -4.09 -0.83 -11.26
N ALA A 123 -4.96 -0.27 -12.10
CA ALA A 123 -4.77 1.07 -12.67
C ALA A 123 -4.76 2.16 -11.58
N GLU A 124 -5.69 2.09 -10.62
CA GLU A 124 -5.72 3.01 -9.48
C GLU A 124 -4.44 2.95 -8.65
N LEU A 125 -3.94 1.75 -8.37
CA LEU A 125 -2.73 1.57 -7.59
C LEU A 125 -1.50 2.09 -8.35
N GLN A 126 -1.40 1.83 -9.65
CA GLN A 126 -0.35 2.38 -10.50
C GLN A 126 -0.36 3.91 -10.53
N ALA A 127 -1.54 4.53 -10.60
CA ALA A 127 -1.68 5.98 -10.57
C ALA A 127 -1.17 6.57 -9.23
N LEU A 128 -1.51 5.96 -8.09
CA LEU A 128 -1.03 6.40 -6.77
C LEU A 128 0.50 6.29 -6.64
N LEU A 129 1.09 5.22 -7.15
CA LEU A 129 2.55 5.04 -7.13
C LEU A 129 3.24 6.06 -8.03
N ALA A 130 2.68 6.33 -9.22
CA ALA A 130 3.19 7.34 -10.15
C ALA A 130 3.11 8.76 -9.57
N GLU A 131 2.02 9.11 -8.88
CA GLU A 131 1.87 10.38 -8.18
C GLU A 131 2.94 10.55 -7.09
N ALA A 132 3.17 9.52 -6.28
CA ALA A 132 4.19 9.53 -5.24
C ALA A 132 5.60 9.66 -5.84
N ALA A 133 5.88 8.99 -6.96
CA ALA A 133 7.15 9.11 -7.69
C ALA A 133 7.35 10.52 -8.26
N ALA A 134 6.32 11.10 -8.87
CA ALA A 134 6.35 12.46 -9.39
C ALA A 134 6.61 13.50 -8.30
N PHE A 135 5.94 13.36 -7.14
CA PHE A 135 6.15 14.22 -5.98
C PHE A 135 7.61 14.14 -5.48
N ARG A 136 8.16 12.93 -5.33
CA ARG A 136 9.57 12.77 -4.94
C ARG A 136 10.54 13.34 -5.97
N ALA A 137 10.24 13.20 -7.25
CA ALA A 137 11.04 13.79 -8.33
C ALA A 137 11.00 15.33 -8.30
N PHE A 138 9.84 15.90 -8.00
CA PHE A 138 9.69 17.34 -7.76
C PHE A 138 10.51 17.79 -6.56
N CYS A 139 10.38 17.10 -5.42
CA CYS A 139 11.12 17.42 -4.20
C CYS A 139 12.63 17.41 -4.39
N ARG A 140 13.17 16.50 -5.21
CA ARG A 140 14.61 16.46 -5.52
C ARG A 140 15.10 17.62 -6.35
N ARG A 141 14.23 18.24 -7.14
CA ARG A 141 14.59 19.36 -8.05
C ARG A 141 14.25 20.72 -7.46
N ALA A 142 13.35 20.76 -6.49
CA ALA A 142 12.93 22.00 -5.89
C ALA A 142 14.10 22.62 -5.10
N PRO A 143 14.40 23.91 -5.28
CA PRO A 143 15.40 24.60 -4.50
C PRO A 143 14.97 24.67 -3.04
N ILE A 144 15.95 24.69 -2.13
CA ILE A 144 15.68 24.67 -0.67
C ILE A 144 14.78 25.83 -0.27
N GLU A 145 14.88 26.98 -0.93
CA GLU A 145 14.07 28.18 -0.70
C GLU A 145 12.57 27.92 -0.89
N ALA A 146 12.22 27.06 -1.85
CA ALA A 146 10.83 26.66 -2.10
C ALA A 146 10.20 25.88 -0.92
N TRP A 147 11.03 25.30 -0.05
CA TRP A 147 10.60 24.56 1.14
C TRP A 147 10.53 25.43 2.39
N MET A 148 11.32 26.48 2.43
CA MET A 148 11.46 27.34 3.60
C MET A 148 10.35 28.38 3.75
N GLY A 149 9.49 28.54 2.74
CA GLY A 149 8.48 29.59 2.72
C GLY A 149 9.11 31.00 2.69
N GLU A 150 8.50 31.95 2.01
CA GLU A 150 8.88 33.35 2.12
C GLU A 150 8.76 33.77 3.60
N ARG A 151 9.85 34.24 4.18
CA ARG A 151 9.77 34.93 5.47
C ARG A 151 8.92 36.19 5.24
N PRO A 152 7.76 36.33 5.91
CA PRO A 152 7.09 37.63 5.92
C PRO A 152 8.05 38.63 6.57
N GLY A 153 8.46 39.63 5.78
CA GLY A 153 9.25 40.74 6.24
C GLY A 153 8.48 41.59 7.25
#